data_58052abf7c0c5858d52ca0f942a0ce65
#
_entry.id   58052abf7c0c5858d52ca0f942a0ce65
#
_cell.length_a   1.000
_cell.length_b   1.000
_cell.length_c   1.000
_cell.angle_alpha   90.00
_cell.angle_beta   90.00
_cell.angle_gamma   90.00
#
_symmetry.space_group_name_H-M   'P 1'
#
loop_
_entity.id
_entity.type
_entity.pdbx_description
1 polymer ?
#
loop_
_entity_poly.entity_id
_entity_poly.type
_entity_poly.pdbx_seq_one_letter_code
_entity_poly.pdbx_strand_id
1 'polypeptide(L)'
;MPGRPSLAGRCLRGSRRTGGMGGGGSALRVCADHRGGINWLSLSPDGRRLLTGSEDGTARLWSTADGQCCALLQGHESYVTFCHLEDEAAFTCSADCTIRKWDVRTGQCLQVFRGHTSIVNRILVADNQLFSGSYDRTARAWSVDKGQVSQEFRGHRNCVLTLAYSAPWDLPGAPCAEEAGGLLVTGSTDGTARVWQVAGGGCWQTLRGHTGAVLCLVLDTPSHTAFTGSTDATIRAWDILSGEQLRVFREHQGPVICLELVNRHVYSGSADRTVKCWLADTGERVRTFAAHGHSVSALKYHAGTSKNAIPNYSYGSKGKQSPPLNWFPESTMVSKEREREQRPAQTGYLDDALRSYCRRSRK
;
A
#
# COMPACT_ATOMS: atom_id res chain seq x y z
N MET A 1 16.10 51.37 24.11
CA MET A 1 17.14 50.51 23.49
C MET A 1 16.43 49.46 22.66
N PRO A 2 16.67 49.39 21.33
CA PRO A 2 15.79 48.68 20.38
C PRO A 2 16.14 47.21 20.25
N GLY A 3 15.09 46.41 19.99
CA GLY A 3 15.12 44.97 19.78
C GLY A 3 15.78 44.56 18.47
N ARG A 4 16.40 43.37 18.45
CA ARG A 4 16.99 42.73 17.27
C ARG A 4 15.91 42.02 16.43
N PRO A 5 15.97 42.12 15.11
CA PRO A 5 15.02 41.47 14.23
C PRO A 5 15.37 40.00 14.00
N SER A 6 14.30 39.17 13.92
CA SER A 6 14.26 37.80 13.52
C SER A 6 14.73 37.61 12.06
N LEU A 7 15.64 36.69 11.83
CA LEU A 7 16.07 36.24 10.50
C LEU A 7 14.99 35.38 9.86
N ALA A 8 14.20 35.98 8.98
CA ALA A 8 13.32 35.27 8.06
C ALA A 8 14.14 34.54 6.98
N GLY A 9 13.80 33.27 6.74
CA GLY A 9 14.47 32.44 5.78
C GLY A 9 14.40 32.95 4.35
N ARG A 10 15.51 32.89 3.65
CA ARG A 10 15.64 33.22 2.23
C ARG A 10 14.94 32.20 1.37
N CYS A 11 13.87 32.60 0.71
CA CYS A 11 13.35 31.95 -0.48
C CYS A 11 14.37 32.06 -1.61
N LEU A 12 14.90 30.97 -2.09
CA LEU A 12 15.71 30.93 -3.32
C LEU A 12 14.78 31.11 -4.51
N ARG A 13 14.83 32.28 -5.13
CA ARG A 13 14.21 32.55 -6.42
C ARG A 13 14.97 31.78 -7.50
N GLY A 14 14.32 30.79 -8.11
CA GLY A 14 14.81 30.11 -9.29
C GLY A 14 14.90 31.04 -10.49
N SER A 15 16.08 31.16 -11.04
CA SER A 15 16.42 31.89 -12.27
C SER A 15 15.67 31.31 -13.47
N ARG A 16 14.90 32.17 -14.18
CA ARG A 16 14.37 31.85 -15.51
C ARG A 16 15.53 31.75 -16.49
N ARG A 17 15.73 30.59 -17.08
CA ARG A 17 16.45 30.44 -18.36
C ARG A 17 15.44 30.22 -19.46
N THR A 18 15.37 31.15 -20.36
CA THR A 18 14.67 31.09 -21.65
C THR A 18 15.55 30.36 -22.66
N GLY A 19 14.94 29.46 -23.42
CA GLY A 19 15.42 29.03 -24.73
C GLY A 19 15.89 27.58 -24.83
N GLY A 20 15.20 26.79 -25.67
CA GLY A 20 15.65 25.50 -26.18
C GLY A 20 14.50 24.52 -26.41
N MET A 21 14.22 24.28 -27.68
CA MET A 21 13.19 23.36 -28.20
C MET A 21 13.41 21.89 -27.78
N GLY A 22 12.31 21.16 -27.56
CA GLY A 22 12.17 19.76 -27.88
C GLY A 22 12.57 18.76 -26.79
N GLY A 23 11.59 18.30 -26.05
CA GLY A 23 11.69 17.16 -25.13
C GLY A 23 10.61 17.30 -24.07
N GLY A 24 9.55 16.49 -24.14
CA GLY A 24 8.49 16.44 -23.13
C GLY A 24 9.02 15.92 -21.80
N GLY A 25 9.82 16.72 -21.12
CA GLY A 25 10.26 16.47 -19.74
C GLY A 25 9.07 16.64 -18.83
N SER A 26 8.58 15.57 -18.22
CA SER A 26 7.62 15.61 -17.12
C SER A 26 8.18 16.51 -16.02
N ALA A 27 7.51 17.64 -15.76
CA ALA A 27 7.93 18.57 -14.72
C ALA A 27 7.75 17.88 -13.36
N LEU A 28 8.84 17.62 -12.66
CA LEU A 28 8.83 17.15 -11.26
C LEU A 28 8.14 18.21 -10.39
N ARG A 29 7.10 17.81 -9.70
CA ARG A 29 6.37 18.65 -8.75
C ARG A 29 6.63 18.17 -7.34
N VAL A 30 6.83 19.11 -6.42
CA VAL A 30 7.16 18.83 -5.02
C VAL A 30 6.00 19.29 -4.15
N CYS A 31 5.42 18.35 -3.40
CA CYS A 31 4.42 18.60 -2.36
C CYS A 31 5.16 18.66 -1.02
N ALA A 32 5.31 19.84 -0.40
CA ALA A 32 6.30 20.06 0.66
C ALA A 32 5.74 20.60 1.99
N ASP A 33 4.42 20.54 2.26
CA ASP A 33 3.83 21.17 3.45
C ASP A 33 3.82 20.30 4.71
N HIS A 34 4.11 18.97 4.60
CA HIS A 34 4.18 18.13 5.78
C HIS A 34 5.40 18.48 6.67
N ARG A 35 5.20 18.42 7.99
CA ARG A 35 6.24 18.66 9.00
C ARG A 35 6.92 17.38 9.49
N GLY A 36 6.47 16.23 9.04
CA GLY A 36 7.00 14.90 9.35
C GLY A 36 7.15 14.03 8.11
N GLY A 37 7.74 12.86 8.26
CA GLY A 37 7.87 11.87 7.19
C GLY A 37 6.51 11.45 6.63
N ILE A 38 6.43 11.20 5.33
CA ILE A 38 5.22 10.64 4.71
C ILE A 38 5.24 9.12 4.88
N ASN A 39 4.24 8.56 5.52
CA ASN A 39 4.12 7.12 5.75
C ASN A 39 3.45 6.40 4.58
N TRP A 40 2.42 7.01 3.99
CA TRP A 40 1.69 6.44 2.87
C TRP A 40 1.15 7.49 1.92
N LEU A 41 0.83 7.06 0.70
CA LEU A 41 0.17 7.87 -0.31
C LEU A 41 -0.89 7.05 -1.05
N SER A 42 -1.95 7.71 -1.53
CA SER A 42 -3.02 7.12 -2.31
C SER A 42 -3.46 8.08 -3.40
N LEU A 43 -3.56 7.59 -4.65
CA LEU A 43 -4.11 8.36 -5.75
C LEU A 43 -5.62 8.15 -5.85
N SER A 44 -6.35 9.18 -6.26
CA SER A 44 -7.75 9.03 -6.65
C SER A 44 -7.89 8.13 -7.88
N PRO A 45 -9.04 7.48 -8.09
CA PRO A 45 -9.28 6.62 -9.26
C PRO A 45 -9.04 7.34 -10.59
N ASP A 46 -9.36 8.63 -10.69
CA ASP A 46 -9.13 9.48 -11.86
C ASP A 46 -7.68 10.02 -11.97
N GLY A 47 -6.82 9.74 -10.97
CA GLY A 47 -5.43 10.19 -10.91
C GLY A 47 -5.23 11.69 -10.71
N ARG A 48 -6.30 12.47 -10.48
CA ARG A 48 -6.22 13.94 -10.37
C ARG A 48 -5.87 14.43 -8.97
N ARG A 49 -6.03 13.58 -7.95
CA ARG A 49 -5.77 13.90 -6.56
C ARG A 49 -4.83 12.89 -5.93
N LEU A 50 -3.98 13.37 -5.03
CA LEU A 50 -3.08 12.56 -4.23
C LEU A 50 -3.38 12.81 -2.76
N LEU A 51 -3.58 11.75 -1.99
CA LEU A 51 -3.70 11.80 -0.53
C LEU A 51 -2.40 11.31 0.09
N THR A 52 -1.87 12.04 1.05
CA THR A 52 -0.67 11.66 1.82
C THR A 52 -0.97 11.61 3.30
N GLY A 53 -0.47 10.58 3.99
CA GLY A 53 -0.51 10.44 5.44
C GLY A 53 0.90 10.57 6.04
N SER A 54 1.03 11.31 7.14
CA SER A 54 2.32 11.72 7.68
C SER A 54 2.51 11.42 9.17
N GLU A 55 3.78 11.42 9.57
CA GLU A 55 4.21 11.36 10.97
C GLU A 55 3.79 12.60 11.77
N ASP A 56 3.44 13.71 11.10
CA ASP A 56 2.93 14.92 11.75
C ASP A 56 1.48 14.80 12.26
N GLY A 57 0.87 13.60 12.15
CA GLY A 57 -0.50 13.34 12.58
C GLY A 57 -1.57 13.85 11.62
N THR A 58 -1.17 14.37 10.46
CA THR A 58 -2.10 14.90 9.45
C THR A 58 -2.10 14.06 8.18
N ALA A 59 -3.19 14.16 7.44
CA ALA A 59 -3.20 13.79 6.04
C ALA A 59 -3.49 15.03 5.18
N ARG A 60 -2.99 15.04 3.95
CA ARG A 60 -3.17 16.15 3.02
C ARG A 60 -3.62 15.65 1.66
N LEU A 61 -4.56 16.38 1.09
CA LEU A 61 -5.04 16.17 -0.26
C LEU A 61 -4.39 17.17 -1.21
N TRP A 62 -3.84 16.70 -2.30
CA TRP A 62 -3.09 17.49 -3.27
C TRP A 62 -3.71 17.36 -4.66
N SER A 63 -3.68 18.41 -5.43
CA SER A 63 -3.95 18.38 -6.87
C SER A 63 -2.71 17.87 -7.60
N THR A 64 -2.85 16.81 -8.40
CA THR A 64 -1.75 16.30 -9.24
C THR A 64 -1.45 17.23 -10.41
N ALA A 65 -2.39 18.13 -10.77
CA ALA A 65 -2.24 19.06 -11.87
C ALA A 65 -1.23 20.17 -11.59
N ASP A 66 -1.17 20.67 -10.36
CA ASP A 66 -0.30 21.80 -9.96
C ASP A 66 0.52 21.57 -8.70
N GLY A 67 0.26 20.46 -7.96
CA GLY A 67 0.94 20.11 -6.72
C GLY A 67 0.47 20.92 -5.51
N GLN A 68 -0.64 21.67 -5.63
CA GLN A 68 -1.17 22.46 -4.52
C GLN A 68 -1.94 21.61 -3.52
N CYS A 69 -1.82 21.95 -2.24
CA CYS A 69 -2.60 21.32 -1.17
C CYS A 69 -4.05 21.84 -1.23
N CYS A 70 -4.98 20.93 -1.55
CA CYS A 70 -6.41 21.24 -1.65
C CYS A 70 -7.11 21.19 -0.29
N ALA A 71 -6.71 20.27 0.59
CA ALA A 71 -7.30 20.12 1.92
C ALA A 71 -6.30 19.57 2.94
N LEU A 72 -6.41 20.05 4.17
CA LEU A 72 -5.71 19.53 5.34
C LEU A 72 -6.71 18.71 6.17
N LEU A 73 -6.42 17.43 6.35
CA LEU A 73 -7.21 16.50 7.17
C LEU A 73 -6.54 16.37 8.54
N GLN A 74 -7.02 17.13 9.50
CA GLN A 74 -6.47 17.22 10.85
C GLN A 74 -7.46 16.70 11.88
N GLY A 75 -6.98 15.86 12.81
CA GLY A 75 -7.82 15.32 13.87
C GLY A 75 -7.26 14.08 14.54
N HIS A 76 -6.34 13.33 13.89
CA HIS A 76 -5.65 12.25 14.56
C HIS A 76 -4.73 12.78 15.66
N GLU A 77 -4.66 12.04 16.77
CA GLU A 77 -3.86 12.37 17.94
C GLU A 77 -2.42 11.81 17.87
N SER A 78 -2.14 11.00 16.83
CA SER A 78 -0.82 10.43 16.56
C SER A 78 -0.58 10.31 15.07
N TYR A 79 0.59 9.82 14.66
CA TYR A 79 0.96 9.72 13.26
C TYR A 79 0.00 8.87 12.42
N VAL A 80 -0.26 9.32 11.20
CA VAL A 80 -1.06 8.59 10.20
C VAL A 80 -0.19 7.49 9.60
N THR A 81 -0.63 6.25 9.74
CA THR A 81 0.10 5.06 9.25
C THR A 81 -0.21 4.74 7.81
N PHE A 82 -1.47 4.90 7.41
CA PHE A 82 -1.97 4.56 6.08
C PHE A 82 -3.14 5.48 5.69
N CYS A 83 -3.33 5.66 4.40
CA CYS A 83 -4.48 6.38 3.86
C CYS A 83 -4.99 5.74 2.56
N HIS A 84 -6.28 5.88 2.30
CA HIS A 84 -6.99 5.41 1.11
C HIS A 84 -7.89 6.52 0.60
N LEU A 85 -7.88 6.74 -0.71
CA LEU A 85 -8.64 7.79 -1.37
C LEU A 85 -9.63 7.18 -2.36
N GLU A 86 -10.89 7.51 -2.17
CA GLU A 86 -11.98 7.28 -3.11
C GLU A 86 -12.41 8.59 -3.77
N ASP A 87 -13.44 8.56 -4.61
CA ASP A 87 -13.87 9.75 -5.36
C ASP A 87 -14.36 10.87 -4.45
N GLU A 88 -15.18 10.56 -3.45
CA GLU A 88 -15.79 11.55 -2.56
C GLU A 88 -15.35 11.44 -1.10
N ALA A 89 -14.66 10.36 -0.73
CA ALA A 89 -14.23 10.11 0.64
C ALA A 89 -12.75 9.75 0.73
N ALA A 90 -12.09 10.24 1.78
CA ALA A 90 -10.78 9.79 2.16
C ALA A 90 -10.85 9.03 3.49
N PHE A 91 -10.04 8.01 3.62
CA PHE A 91 -9.92 7.21 4.84
C PHE A 91 -8.48 7.25 5.32
N THR A 92 -8.30 7.45 6.61
CA THR A 92 -6.97 7.43 7.25
C THR A 92 -6.99 6.56 8.48
N CYS A 93 -5.92 5.85 8.74
CA CYS A 93 -5.72 5.18 10.03
C CYS A 93 -4.43 5.64 10.70
N SER A 94 -4.37 5.47 12.01
CA SER A 94 -3.34 6.08 12.82
C SER A 94 -2.87 5.20 13.97
N ALA A 95 -1.75 5.60 14.53
CA ALA A 95 -1.24 5.06 15.78
C ALA A 95 -2.08 5.46 17.00
N ASP A 96 -3.03 6.38 16.87
CA ASP A 96 -4.04 6.68 17.89
C ASP A 96 -5.13 5.60 18.02
N CYS A 97 -4.96 4.45 17.35
CA CYS A 97 -5.88 3.31 17.33
C CYS A 97 -7.21 3.57 16.64
N THR A 98 -7.36 4.69 15.93
CA THR A 98 -8.59 5.06 15.23
C THR A 98 -8.43 5.04 13.72
N ILE A 99 -9.57 4.94 13.02
CA ILE A 99 -9.71 5.18 11.60
C ILE A 99 -10.66 6.35 11.43
N ARG A 100 -10.44 7.20 10.44
CA ARG A 100 -11.30 8.35 10.16
C ARG A 100 -11.71 8.38 8.70
N LYS A 101 -12.98 8.70 8.45
CA LYS A 101 -13.55 9.02 7.14
C LYS A 101 -13.68 10.53 7.02
N TRP A 102 -13.26 11.07 5.88
CA TRP A 102 -13.22 12.50 5.61
C TRP A 102 -13.96 12.82 4.32
N ASP A 103 -14.62 13.95 4.28
CA ASP A 103 -15.13 14.54 3.04
C ASP A 103 -13.98 15.17 2.25
N VAL A 104 -13.80 14.72 1.01
CA VAL A 104 -12.69 15.15 0.14
C VAL A 104 -12.81 16.63 -0.29
N ARG A 105 -14.03 17.18 -0.31
CA ARG A 105 -14.28 18.55 -0.75
C ARG A 105 -14.09 19.57 0.37
N THR A 106 -14.54 19.23 1.57
CA THR A 106 -14.52 20.13 2.72
C THR A 106 -13.36 19.89 3.67
N GLY A 107 -12.74 18.69 3.64
CA GLY A 107 -11.73 18.24 4.59
C GLY A 107 -12.29 17.92 5.98
N GLN A 108 -13.63 17.90 6.15
CA GLN A 108 -14.26 17.62 7.43
C GLN A 108 -14.22 16.12 7.75
N CYS A 109 -14.02 15.79 9.02
CA CYS A 109 -14.13 14.43 9.52
C CYS A 109 -15.59 14.04 9.63
N LEU A 110 -16.03 13.08 8.80
CA LEU A 110 -17.39 12.59 8.74
C LEU A 110 -17.68 11.51 9.81
N GLN A 111 -16.69 10.62 10.05
CA GLN A 111 -16.83 9.46 10.93
C GLN A 111 -15.50 9.10 11.58
N VAL A 112 -15.57 8.67 12.84
CA VAL A 112 -14.44 8.09 13.59
C VAL A 112 -14.78 6.66 13.97
N PHE A 113 -13.97 5.70 13.51
CA PHE A 113 -14.12 4.28 13.82
C PHE A 113 -13.23 3.95 15.02
N ARG A 114 -13.83 3.55 16.13
CA ARG A 114 -13.17 3.21 17.39
C ARG A 114 -13.40 1.75 17.75
N GLY A 115 -12.34 1.09 18.25
CA GLY A 115 -12.44 -0.31 18.68
C GLY A 115 -11.12 -1.04 18.74
N HIS A 116 -10.17 -0.76 17.83
CA HIS A 116 -8.82 -1.28 17.96
C HIS A 116 -8.15 -0.77 19.24
N THR A 117 -7.34 -1.64 19.87
CA THR A 117 -6.64 -1.34 21.12
C THR A 117 -5.16 -1.04 20.93
N SER A 118 -4.69 -1.04 19.70
CA SER A 118 -3.33 -0.69 19.32
C SER A 118 -3.32 -0.08 17.89
N ILE A 119 -2.14 0.34 17.43
CA ILE A 119 -1.89 0.98 16.15
C ILE A 119 -2.67 0.29 15.02
N VAL A 120 -3.45 1.04 14.26
CA VAL A 120 -4.05 0.56 13.02
C VAL A 120 -3.05 0.79 11.89
N ASN A 121 -2.57 -0.30 11.29
CA ASN A 121 -1.48 -0.23 10.32
C ASN A 121 -1.94 -0.17 8.87
N ARG A 122 -3.06 -0.79 8.55
CA ARG A 122 -3.57 -0.90 7.17
C ARG A 122 -5.08 -0.84 7.15
N ILE A 123 -5.64 -0.22 6.12
CA ILE A 123 -7.07 -0.22 5.83
C ILE A 123 -7.32 -0.52 4.36
N LEU A 124 -8.50 -1.03 4.06
CA LEU A 124 -9.01 -1.27 2.72
C LEU A 124 -10.51 -0.99 2.74
N VAL A 125 -11.04 -0.35 1.71
CA VAL A 125 -12.48 -0.14 1.51
C VAL A 125 -12.91 -0.95 0.31
N ALA A 126 -13.96 -1.71 0.45
CA ALA A 126 -14.60 -2.48 -0.61
C ALA A 126 -16.05 -2.77 -0.22
N ASP A 127 -16.99 -2.73 -1.19
CA ASP A 127 -18.39 -3.13 -1.02
C ASP A 127 -19.11 -2.45 0.16
N ASN A 128 -18.88 -1.16 0.34
CA ASN A 128 -19.40 -0.38 1.48
C ASN A 128 -18.94 -0.90 2.86
N GLN A 129 -17.89 -1.72 2.88
CA GLN A 129 -17.21 -2.18 4.08
C GLN A 129 -15.80 -1.62 4.17
N LEU A 130 -15.38 -1.33 5.37
CA LEU A 130 -14.01 -0.95 5.68
C LEU A 130 -13.35 -2.11 6.43
N PHE A 131 -12.20 -2.55 5.94
CA PHE A 131 -11.38 -3.56 6.61
C PHE A 131 -10.13 -2.91 7.21
N SER A 132 -9.70 -3.39 8.37
CA SER A 132 -8.51 -2.86 9.06
C SER A 132 -7.66 -3.97 9.66
N GLY A 133 -6.34 -3.76 9.64
CA GLY A 133 -5.35 -4.59 10.32
C GLY A 133 -4.60 -3.78 11.38
N SER A 134 -4.39 -4.38 12.56
CA SER A 134 -3.83 -3.67 13.71
C SER A 134 -2.73 -4.46 14.44
N TYR A 135 -1.94 -3.72 15.20
CA TYR A 135 -0.95 -4.27 16.12
C TYR A 135 -1.59 -5.00 17.31
N ASP A 136 -2.91 -4.82 17.55
CA ASP A 136 -3.65 -5.61 18.53
C ASP A 136 -3.85 -7.08 18.11
N ARG A 137 -3.23 -7.51 17.01
CA ARG A 137 -3.25 -8.87 16.44
C ARG A 137 -4.58 -9.26 15.80
N THR A 138 -5.48 -8.31 15.60
CA THR A 138 -6.78 -8.53 14.95
C THR A 138 -6.88 -7.81 13.62
N ALA A 139 -7.72 -8.32 12.75
CA ALA A 139 -8.31 -7.56 11.67
C ALA A 139 -9.80 -7.36 11.98
N ARG A 140 -10.41 -6.29 11.45
CA ARG A 140 -11.83 -5.97 11.65
C ARG A 140 -12.48 -5.52 10.35
N ALA A 141 -13.76 -5.86 10.21
CA ALA A 141 -14.65 -5.27 9.24
C ALA A 141 -15.59 -4.29 9.94
N TRP A 142 -15.89 -3.19 9.26
CA TRP A 142 -16.70 -2.09 9.76
C TRP A 142 -17.74 -1.71 8.72
N SER A 143 -18.94 -1.34 9.16
CA SER A 143 -19.89 -0.65 8.30
C SER A 143 -19.44 0.79 8.07
N VAL A 144 -19.20 1.18 6.81
CA VAL A 144 -18.75 2.53 6.44
C VAL A 144 -19.77 3.60 6.83
N ASP A 145 -21.06 3.25 6.80
CA ASP A 145 -22.15 4.18 7.11
C ASP A 145 -22.41 4.32 8.63
N LYS A 146 -22.37 3.18 9.35
CA LYS A 146 -22.69 3.14 10.78
C LYS A 146 -21.49 3.40 11.69
N GLY A 147 -20.26 3.22 11.15
CA GLY A 147 -19.04 3.35 11.93
C GLY A 147 -18.82 2.24 12.97
N GLN A 148 -19.63 1.18 12.92
CA GLN A 148 -19.59 0.08 13.86
C GLN A 148 -18.84 -1.13 13.32
N VAL A 149 -18.19 -1.88 14.22
CA VAL A 149 -17.57 -3.16 13.89
C VAL A 149 -18.68 -4.14 13.48
N SER A 150 -18.59 -4.66 12.26
CA SER A 150 -19.48 -5.72 11.78
C SER A 150 -18.91 -7.12 12.06
N GLN A 151 -17.56 -7.25 11.98
CA GLN A 151 -16.89 -8.52 12.23
C GLN A 151 -15.48 -8.30 12.80
N GLU A 152 -15.01 -9.23 13.64
CA GLU A 152 -13.66 -9.26 14.16
C GLU A 152 -12.99 -10.59 13.84
N PHE A 153 -11.76 -10.52 13.25
CA PHE A 153 -10.97 -11.68 12.84
C PHE A 153 -9.82 -11.89 13.82
N ARG A 154 -9.96 -12.92 14.68
CA ARG A 154 -8.98 -13.28 15.70
C ARG A 154 -8.26 -14.56 15.36
N GLY A 155 -6.94 -14.60 15.58
CA GLY A 155 -6.14 -15.83 15.40
C GLY A 155 -4.67 -15.58 15.09
N HIS A 156 -4.30 -14.44 14.53
CA HIS A 156 -2.89 -14.07 14.41
C HIS A 156 -2.22 -13.97 15.80
N ARG A 157 -0.97 -14.44 15.86
CA ARG A 157 -0.17 -14.42 17.09
C ARG A 157 0.56 -13.11 17.32
N ASN A 158 0.63 -12.28 16.27
CA ASN A 158 1.33 -10.99 16.30
C ASN A 158 0.63 -9.97 15.37
N CYS A 159 1.20 -8.78 15.21
CA CYS A 159 0.64 -7.65 14.50
C CYS A 159 0.17 -8.00 13.08
N VAL A 160 -1.02 -7.54 12.69
CA VAL A 160 -1.53 -7.61 11.32
C VAL A 160 -1.03 -6.39 10.56
N LEU A 161 -0.20 -6.62 9.54
CA LEU A 161 0.48 -5.53 8.81
C LEU A 161 -0.15 -5.21 7.47
N THR A 162 -0.76 -6.19 6.83
CA THR A 162 -1.31 -6.03 5.48
C THR A 162 -2.58 -6.84 5.32
N LEU A 163 -3.44 -6.41 4.39
CA LEU A 163 -4.69 -7.09 4.08
C LEU A 163 -5.10 -6.83 2.63
N ALA A 164 -5.86 -7.77 2.08
CA ALA A 164 -6.54 -7.65 0.80
C ALA A 164 -7.87 -8.41 0.86
N TYR A 165 -8.81 -8.03 0.00
CA TYR A 165 -10.15 -8.57 -0.02
C TYR A 165 -10.50 -9.07 -1.42
N SER A 166 -11.20 -10.20 -1.48
CA SER A 166 -11.83 -10.75 -2.68
C SER A 166 -13.32 -10.82 -2.45
N ALA A 167 -14.08 -10.13 -3.31
CA ALA A 167 -15.53 -10.14 -3.25
C ALA A 167 -16.10 -11.51 -3.65
N PRO A 168 -17.33 -11.88 -3.23
CA PRO A 168 -17.95 -13.16 -3.57
C PRO A 168 -18.02 -13.43 -5.07
N TRP A 169 -18.36 -12.41 -5.85
CA TRP A 169 -18.48 -12.49 -7.31
C TRP A 169 -17.14 -12.59 -8.04
N ASP A 170 -16.03 -12.29 -7.39
CA ASP A 170 -14.68 -12.48 -7.94
C ASP A 170 -14.22 -13.95 -7.86
N LEU A 171 -15.02 -14.83 -7.25
CA LEU A 171 -14.69 -16.23 -6.97
C LEU A 171 -15.74 -17.18 -7.59
N PRO A 172 -15.97 -17.13 -8.92
CA PRO A 172 -16.98 -17.95 -9.57
C PRO A 172 -16.67 -19.45 -9.39
N GLY A 173 -17.70 -20.20 -9.00
CA GLY A 173 -17.56 -21.65 -8.76
C GLY A 173 -17.00 -22.04 -7.40
N ALA A 174 -16.80 -21.10 -6.49
CA ALA A 174 -16.48 -21.36 -5.10
C ALA A 174 -17.72 -21.14 -4.22
N PRO A 175 -18.61 -22.13 -4.05
CA PRO A 175 -19.89 -21.96 -3.30
C PRO A 175 -19.66 -21.46 -1.87
N CYS A 176 -18.52 -21.81 -1.27
CA CYS A 176 -18.13 -21.33 0.05
C CYS A 176 -17.84 -19.82 0.11
N ALA A 177 -17.53 -19.18 -1.02
CA ALA A 177 -17.22 -17.74 -1.03
C ALA A 177 -18.47 -16.87 -1.10
N GLU A 178 -19.54 -17.33 -1.75
CA GLU A 178 -20.84 -16.65 -1.77
C GLU A 178 -21.48 -16.66 -0.38
N GLU A 179 -21.52 -17.81 0.28
CA GLU A 179 -22.01 -17.97 1.65
C GLU A 179 -21.11 -17.22 2.67
N ALA A 180 -19.81 -17.13 2.38
CA ALA A 180 -18.84 -16.47 3.23
C ALA A 180 -18.87 -14.92 3.16
N GLY A 181 -19.63 -14.33 2.22
CA GLY A 181 -19.66 -12.87 2.03
C GLY A 181 -18.32 -12.29 1.53
N GLY A 182 -17.52 -13.09 0.80
CA GLY A 182 -16.18 -12.76 0.35
C GLY A 182 -15.08 -13.27 1.28
N LEU A 183 -13.83 -13.15 0.81
CA LEU A 183 -12.64 -13.60 1.54
C LEU A 183 -11.71 -12.43 1.85
N LEU A 184 -11.38 -12.27 3.13
CA LEU A 184 -10.34 -11.34 3.58
C LEU A 184 -9.03 -12.12 3.74
N VAL A 185 -7.94 -11.61 3.18
CA VAL A 185 -6.60 -12.17 3.38
C VAL A 185 -5.76 -11.18 4.19
N THR A 186 -5.13 -11.67 5.25
CA THR A 186 -4.31 -10.84 6.15
C THR A 186 -2.90 -11.39 6.26
N GLY A 187 -1.91 -10.52 6.33
CA GLY A 187 -0.51 -10.88 6.57
C GLY A 187 -0.01 -10.32 7.90
N SER A 188 0.79 -11.10 8.61
CA SER A 188 1.22 -10.78 9.99
C SER A 188 2.73 -10.95 10.21
N THR A 189 3.20 -10.25 11.24
CA THR A 189 4.56 -10.46 11.78
C THR A 189 4.77 -11.83 12.41
N ASP A 190 3.71 -12.65 12.57
CA ASP A 190 3.84 -14.05 12.99
C ASP A 190 4.36 -14.98 11.88
N GLY A 191 4.67 -14.46 10.70
CA GLY A 191 5.18 -15.21 9.55
C GLY A 191 4.09 -15.92 8.76
N THR A 192 2.82 -15.70 9.07
CA THR A 192 1.70 -16.33 8.35
C THR A 192 0.85 -15.31 7.63
N ALA A 193 0.23 -15.72 6.55
CA ALA A 193 -0.98 -15.07 6.06
C ALA A 193 -2.20 -15.97 6.38
N ARG A 194 -3.37 -15.34 6.54
CA ARG A 194 -4.62 -16.05 6.82
C ARG A 194 -5.72 -15.60 5.90
N VAL A 195 -6.57 -16.53 5.51
CA VAL A 195 -7.78 -16.31 4.73
C VAL A 195 -8.97 -16.46 5.65
N TRP A 196 -9.87 -15.48 5.65
CA TRP A 196 -11.03 -15.41 6.52
C TRP A 196 -12.32 -15.29 5.72
N GLN A 197 -13.35 -15.97 6.16
CA GLN A 197 -14.73 -15.79 5.68
C GLN A 197 -15.29 -14.51 6.30
N VAL A 198 -15.68 -13.54 5.48
CA VAL A 198 -16.10 -12.23 5.99
C VAL A 198 -17.41 -12.30 6.77
N ALA A 199 -18.40 -13.05 6.29
CA ALA A 199 -19.69 -13.18 6.93
C ALA A 199 -19.61 -13.88 8.31
N GLY A 200 -18.87 -15.00 8.38
CA GLY A 200 -18.77 -15.81 9.59
C GLY A 200 -17.60 -15.46 10.51
N GLY A 201 -16.62 -14.69 10.04
CA GLY A 201 -15.38 -14.38 10.80
C GLY A 201 -14.44 -15.56 10.99
N GLY A 202 -14.78 -16.74 10.45
CA GLY A 202 -13.97 -17.96 10.55
C GLY A 202 -12.68 -17.89 9.75
N CYS A 203 -11.59 -18.43 10.30
CA CYS A 203 -10.35 -18.62 9.56
C CYS A 203 -10.51 -19.81 8.63
N TRP A 204 -10.55 -19.56 7.32
CA TRP A 204 -10.67 -20.60 6.30
C TRP A 204 -9.34 -21.31 6.08
N GLN A 205 -8.27 -20.54 5.83
CA GLN A 205 -6.94 -21.09 5.56
C GLN A 205 -5.86 -20.35 6.37
N THR A 206 -4.78 -21.06 6.69
CA THR A 206 -3.56 -20.46 7.24
C THR A 206 -2.39 -20.79 6.33
N LEU A 207 -1.90 -19.78 5.62
CA LEU A 207 -0.81 -19.87 4.64
C LEU A 207 0.53 -19.85 5.39
N ARG A 208 1.16 -21.01 5.52
CA ARG A 208 2.40 -21.21 6.29
C ARG A 208 3.56 -21.50 5.36
N GLY A 209 4.71 -20.89 5.61
CA GLY A 209 5.93 -21.14 4.84
C GLY A 209 6.95 -20.03 4.97
N HIS A 210 6.54 -18.77 5.11
CA HIS A 210 7.48 -17.68 5.39
C HIS A 210 8.19 -17.91 6.74
N THR A 211 9.49 -17.64 6.74
CA THR A 211 10.33 -17.73 7.95
C THR A 211 10.50 -16.37 8.63
N GLY A 212 9.90 -15.34 8.05
CA GLY A 212 9.90 -13.97 8.54
C GLY A 212 8.53 -13.31 8.47
N ALA A 213 8.41 -12.08 8.96
CA ALA A 213 7.19 -11.31 8.95
C ALA A 213 6.64 -11.10 7.53
N VAL A 214 5.33 -11.28 7.33
CA VAL A 214 4.64 -10.93 6.09
C VAL A 214 4.36 -9.43 6.11
N LEU A 215 5.03 -8.67 5.25
CA LEU A 215 4.98 -7.20 5.23
C LEU A 215 3.96 -6.64 4.24
N CYS A 216 3.77 -7.31 3.12
CA CYS A 216 2.91 -6.86 2.04
C CYS A 216 2.19 -8.05 1.38
N LEU A 217 1.06 -7.75 0.76
CA LEU A 217 0.18 -8.71 0.14
C LEU A 217 -0.59 -8.05 -1.00
N VAL A 218 -0.74 -8.77 -2.11
CA VAL A 218 -1.64 -8.44 -3.21
C VAL A 218 -2.40 -9.68 -3.65
N LEU A 219 -3.63 -9.51 -4.15
CA LEU A 219 -4.47 -10.58 -4.68
C LEU A 219 -4.61 -10.47 -6.19
N ASP A 220 -4.53 -11.61 -6.86
CA ASP A 220 -5.02 -11.83 -8.21
C ASP A 220 -6.37 -12.57 -8.08
N THR A 221 -7.46 -11.83 -8.06
CA THR A 221 -8.79 -12.38 -7.82
C THR A 221 -9.21 -13.39 -8.90
N PRO A 222 -8.96 -13.14 -10.22
CA PRO A 222 -9.32 -14.10 -11.25
C PRO A 222 -8.62 -15.45 -11.14
N SER A 223 -7.40 -15.52 -10.60
CA SER A 223 -6.65 -16.77 -10.41
C SER A 223 -6.68 -17.30 -8.99
N HIS A 224 -7.44 -16.67 -8.10
CA HIS A 224 -7.52 -17.00 -6.65
C HIS A 224 -6.15 -17.03 -5.97
N THR A 225 -5.19 -16.24 -6.47
CA THR A 225 -3.81 -16.28 -6.01
C THR A 225 -3.46 -15.09 -5.15
N ALA A 226 -2.98 -15.34 -3.93
CA ALA A 226 -2.37 -14.32 -3.07
C ALA A 226 -0.85 -14.32 -3.24
N PHE A 227 -0.26 -13.14 -3.41
CA PHE A 227 1.18 -12.93 -3.39
C PHE A 227 1.56 -12.23 -2.08
N THR A 228 2.47 -12.81 -1.32
CA THR A 228 2.94 -12.27 -0.04
C THR A 228 4.42 -11.99 -0.08
N GLY A 229 4.83 -10.81 0.38
CA GLY A 229 6.24 -10.42 0.53
C GLY A 229 6.65 -10.38 1.99
N SER A 230 7.87 -10.81 2.29
CA SER A 230 8.32 -11.05 3.67
C SER A 230 9.70 -10.51 3.96
N THR A 231 9.99 -10.39 5.26
CA THR A 231 11.34 -10.12 5.77
C THR A 231 12.34 -11.24 5.47
N ASP A 232 11.87 -12.44 5.07
CA ASP A 232 12.73 -13.54 4.63
C ASP A 232 13.30 -13.34 3.20
N ALA A 233 13.11 -12.16 2.62
CA ALA A 233 13.54 -11.77 1.28
C ALA A 233 12.87 -12.55 0.15
N THR A 234 11.76 -13.25 0.42
CA THR A 234 11.01 -13.99 -0.60
C THR A 234 9.63 -13.41 -0.83
N ILE A 235 9.11 -13.66 -2.04
CA ILE A 235 7.69 -13.54 -2.33
C ILE A 235 7.16 -14.97 -2.49
N ARG A 236 5.94 -15.21 -2.00
CA ARG A 236 5.26 -16.51 -2.16
C ARG A 236 3.89 -16.30 -2.77
N ALA A 237 3.54 -17.20 -3.69
CA ALA A 237 2.22 -17.29 -4.29
C ALA A 237 1.45 -18.45 -3.64
N TRP A 238 0.19 -18.21 -3.33
CA TRP A 238 -0.70 -19.13 -2.62
C TRP A 238 -2.05 -19.19 -3.31
N ASP A 239 -2.59 -20.36 -3.46
CA ASP A 239 -4.02 -20.51 -3.73
C ASP A 239 -4.80 -20.25 -2.43
N ILE A 240 -5.68 -19.24 -2.45
CA ILE A 240 -6.44 -18.84 -1.25
C ILE A 240 -7.58 -19.80 -0.91
N LEU A 241 -8.01 -20.63 -1.84
CA LEU A 241 -9.09 -21.59 -1.63
C LEU A 241 -8.56 -22.88 -1.00
N SER A 242 -7.50 -23.45 -1.55
CA SER A 242 -6.88 -24.70 -1.03
C SER A 242 -5.88 -24.43 0.10
N GLY A 243 -5.30 -23.21 0.17
CA GLY A 243 -4.21 -22.87 1.08
C GLY A 243 -2.85 -23.38 0.61
N GLU A 244 -2.76 -23.93 -0.59
CA GLU A 244 -1.53 -24.50 -1.14
C GLU A 244 -0.54 -23.40 -1.55
N GLN A 245 0.75 -23.64 -1.28
CA GLN A 245 1.83 -22.79 -1.78
C GLN A 245 2.15 -23.15 -3.23
N LEU A 246 1.82 -22.26 -4.15
CA LEU A 246 2.03 -22.47 -5.58
C LEU A 246 3.49 -22.22 -5.99
N ARG A 247 4.11 -21.11 -5.51
CA ARG A 247 5.46 -20.69 -5.93
C ARG A 247 6.19 -19.90 -4.86
N VAL A 248 7.52 -19.87 -5.01
CA VAL A 248 8.42 -19.02 -4.21
C VAL A 248 9.34 -18.26 -5.16
N PHE A 249 9.29 -16.94 -5.08
CA PHE A 249 10.15 -16.03 -5.83
C PHE A 249 11.34 -15.67 -4.93
N ARG A 250 12.53 -16.01 -5.39
CA ARG A 250 13.79 -15.77 -4.66
C ARG A 250 14.65 -14.83 -5.50
N GLU A 251 15.56 -14.12 -4.98
CA GLU A 251 16.55 -13.23 -5.58
C GLU A 251 16.64 -11.85 -4.94
N HIS A 252 15.66 -11.42 -4.15
CA HIS A 252 15.87 -10.26 -3.30
C HIS A 252 16.90 -10.60 -2.22
N GLN A 253 17.77 -9.62 -1.91
CA GLN A 253 18.82 -9.74 -0.89
C GLN A 253 18.41 -9.08 0.44
N GLY A 254 17.20 -8.62 0.54
CA GLY A 254 16.62 -7.97 1.73
C GLY A 254 15.10 -8.08 1.78
N PRO A 255 14.50 -7.67 2.91
CA PRO A 255 13.06 -7.69 3.10
C PRO A 255 12.28 -7.16 1.91
N VAL A 256 11.25 -7.89 1.47
CA VAL A 256 10.28 -7.42 0.47
C VAL A 256 9.24 -6.58 1.20
N ILE A 257 9.21 -5.27 0.92
CA ILE A 257 8.44 -4.29 1.69
C ILE A 257 7.10 -3.97 1.04
N CYS A 258 7.05 -3.94 -0.29
CA CYS A 258 5.84 -3.62 -1.03
C CYS A 258 5.70 -4.49 -2.28
N LEU A 259 4.44 -4.75 -2.64
CA LEU A 259 4.03 -5.47 -3.83
C LEU A 259 2.97 -4.68 -4.57
N GLU A 260 2.98 -4.78 -5.89
CA GLU A 260 1.91 -4.32 -6.78
C GLU A 260 1.71 -5.36 -7.88
N LEU A 261 0.46 -5.64 -8.24
CA LEU A 261 0.11 -6.57 -9.31
C LEU A 261 -0.50 -5.80 -10.46
N VAL A 262 0.08 -5.92 -11.64
CA VAL A 262 -0.37 -5.24 -12.85
C VAL A 262 -0.23 -6.16 -14.05
N ASN A 263 -1.33 -6.41 -14.77
CA ASN A 263 -1.31 -7.18 -16.02
C ASN A 263 -0.52 -8.49 -15.91
N ARG A 264 -0.81 -9.30 -14.87
CA ARG A 264 -0.14 -10.59 -14.57
C ARG A 264 1.37 -10.47 -14.28
N HIS A 265 1.84 -9.29 -13.95
CA HIS A 265 3.19 -9.05 -13.46
C HIS A 265 3.14 -8.62 -12.00
N VAL A 266 3.96 -9.27 -11.17
CA VAL A 266 4.17 -8.87 -9.78
C VAL A 266 5.39 -7.95 -9.74
N TYR A 267 5.21 -6.74 -9.24
CA TYR A 267 6.29 -5.80 -8.96
C TYR A 267 6.58 -5.82 -7.46
N SER A 268 7.83 -5.98 -7.09
CA SER A 268 8.26 -6.02 -5.69
C SER A 268 9.31 -4.97 -5.39
N GLY A 269 9.10 -4.20 -4.32
CA GLY A 269 10.09 -3.27 -3.79
C GLY A 269 10.70 -3.82 -2.50
N SER A 270 12.01 -3.66 -2.37
CA SER A 270 12.78 -4.28 -1.30
C SER A 270 13.73 -3.32 -0.58
N ALA A 271 14.11 -3.72 0.64
CA ALA A 271 15.18 -3.10 1.40
C ALA A 271 16.55 -3.23 0.71
N ASP A 272 16.70 -4.14 -0.25
CA ASP A 272 17.92 -4.25 -1.08
C ASP A 272 18.08 -3.11 -2.10
N ARG A 273 17.18 -2.12 -2.08
CA ARG A 273 17.17 -0.93 -2.95
C ARG A 273 16.80 -1.23 -4.40
N THR A 274 16.19 -2.38 -4.66
CA THR A 274 15.76 -2.76 -6.00
C THR A 274 14.24 -2.89 -6.09
N VAL A 275 13.72 -2.67 -7.30
CA VAL A 275 12.39 -3.12 -7.71
C VAL A 275 12.61 -4.27 -8.70
N LYS A 276 11.87 -5.36 -8.52
CA LYS A 276 11.88 -6.50 -9.45
C LYS A 276 10.50 -6.72 -10.03
N CYS A 277 10.48 -7.08 -11.31
CA CYS A 277 9.26 -7.46 -12.04
C CYS A 277 9.31 -8.96 -12.32
N TRP A 278 8.21 -9.64 -12.03
CA TRP A 278 8.06 -11.10 -12.15
C TRP A 278 6.83 -11.46 -12.94
N LEU A 279 6.87 -12.55 -13.69
CA LEU A 279 5.66 -13.16 -14.23
C LEU A 279 4.90 -13.85 -13.10
N ALA A 280 3.62 -13.49 -12.90
CA ALA A 280 2.78 -14.05 -11.84
C ALA A 280 2.61 -15.57 -11.97
N ASP A 281 2.48 -16.04 -13.22
CA ASP A 281 2.17 -17.45 -13.51
C ASP A 281 3.37 -18.38 -13.35
N THR A 282 4.57 -17.94 -13.75
CA THR A 282 5.78 -18.79 -13.76
C THR A 282 6.72 -18.50 -12.59
N GLY A 283 6.66 -17.30 -12.03
CA GLY A 283 7.60 -16.82 -11.03
C GLY A 283 8.96 -16.40 -11.62
N GLU A 284 9.07 -16.36 -12.94
CA GLU A 284 10.27 -15.95 -13.63
C GLU A 284 10.47 -14.43 -13.49
N ARG A 285 11.72 -14.03 -13.21
CA ARG A 285 12.07 -12.61 -13.14
C ARG A 285 12.24 -12.03 -14.53
N VAL A 286 11.38 -11.06 -14.87
CA VAL A 286 11.44 -10.34 -16.15
C VAL A 286 12.50 -9.24 -16.12
N ARG A 287 12.54 -8.45 -15.02
CA ARG A 287 13.42 -7.27 -14.95
C ARG A 287 13.78 -6.90 -13.52
N THR A 288 14.97 -6.29 -13.36
CA THR A 288 15.40 -5.63 -12.12
C THR A 288 15.67 -4.15 -12.39
N PHE A 289 15.15 -3.28 -11.54
CA PHE A 289 15.39 -1.84 -11.53
C PHE A 289 16.24 -1.51 -10.30
N ALA A 290 17.47 -1.03 -10.50
CA ALA A 290 18.47 -0.88 -9.45
C ALA A 290 18.96 0.57 -9.27
N ALA A 291 18.08 1.56 -9.54
CA ALA A 291 18.47 2.98 -9.51
C ALA A 291 18.20 3.68 -8.16
N HIS A 292 17.67 2.97 -7.16
CA HIS A 292 17.31 3.58 -5.86
C HIS A 292 18.51 3.64 -4.91
N GLY A 293 18.70 4.80 -4.26
CA GLY A 293 19.73 5.00 -3.22
C GLY A 293 19.39 4.34 -1.89
N HIS A 294 18.07 4.18 -1.60
CA HIS A 294 17.54 3.64 -0.34
C HIS A 294 16.50 2.54 -0.56
N SER A 295 15.98 1.98 0.54
CA SER A 295 14.94 0.95 0.51
C SER A 295 13.69 1.42 -0.23
N VAL A 296 13.16 0.59 -1.11
CA VAL A 296 11.88 0.86 -1.79
C VAL A 296 10.74 0.44 -0.89
N SER A 297 10.06 1.42 -0.30
CA SER A 297 9.01 1.19 0.71
C SER A 297 7.59 1.25 0.17
N ALA A 298 7.37 1.80 -1.02
CA ALA A 298 6.06 1.84 -1.66
C ALA A 298 6.21 1.82 -3.19
N LEU A 299 5.28 1.13 -3.84
CA LEU A 299 5.09 1.11 -5.28
C LEU A 299 3.63 1.41 -5.57
N LYS A 300 3.36 2.17 -6.61
CA LYS A 300 2.01 2.35 -7.14
C LYS A 300 2.06 2.50 -8.65
N TYR A 301 1.27 1.70 -9.33
CA TYR A 301 1.05 1.80 -10.77
C TYR A 301 -0.18 2.66 -11.02
N HIS A 302 -0.08 3.56 -11.97
CA HIS A 302 -1.20 4.30 -12.51
C HIS A 302 -1.15 4.24 -14.04
N ALA A 303 -2.19 3.69 -14.66
CA ALA A 303 -2.34 3.75 -16.11
C ALA A 303 -2.65 5.20 -16.49
N GLY A 304 -1.68 5.91 -17.05
CA GLY A 304 -1.88 7.27 -17.53
C GLY A 304 -3.04 7.32 -18.52
N THR A 305 -3.90 8.32 -18.42
CA THR A 305 -4.97 8.60 -19.36
C THR A 305 -4.41 9.20 -20.67
N SER A 306 -3.57 8.48 -21.39
CA SER A 306 -3.29 8.86 -22.76
C SER A 306 -4.48 8.44 -23.63
N LYS A 307 -5.17 9.42 -24.21
CA LYS A 307 -6.36 9.25 -25.07
C LYS A 307 -6.14 8.39 -26.32
N ASN A 308 -4.99 7.73 -26.48
CA ASN A 308 -4.60 6.97 -27.68
C ASN A 308 -4.21 5.51 -27.42
N ALA A 309 -4.55 4.92 -26.30
CA ALA A 309 -4.35 3.50 -26.07
C ALA A 309 -5.68 2.80 -25.78
N ILE A 310 -6.42 2.47 -26.84
CA ILE A 310 -7.46 1.44 -26.77
C ILE A 310 -6.75 0.10 -27.01
N PRO A 311 -6.63 -0.78 -26.03
CA PRO A 311 -6.30 -2.16 -26.30
C PRO A 311 -7.58 -2.89 -26.68
N ASN A 312 -7.83 -3.03 -27.97
CA ASN A 312 -8.75 -4.05 -28.46
C ASN A 312 -8.12 -5.41 -28.20
N TYR A 313 -8.53 -6.07 -27.12
CA TYR A 313 -8.31 -7.50 -26.94
C TYR A 313 -9.58 -8.25 -27.35
N SER A 314 -9.65 -8.64 -28.62
CA SER A 314 -10.49 -9.76 -29.06
C SER A 314 -9.77 -11.05 -28.67
N TYR A 315 -10.42 -11.91 -27.88
CA TYR A 315 -9.99 -13.27 -27.64
C TYR A 315 -10.09 -14.06 -28.94
N GLY A 316 -8.95 -14.27 -29.59
CA GLY A 316 -8.76 -15.19 -30.69
C GLY A 316 -7.71 -16.23 -30.30
N SER A 317 -8.14 -17.46 -30.19
CA SER A 317 -7.28 -18.63 -29.98
C SER A 317 -6.22 -18.74 -31.07
N LYS A 318 -4.97 -18.89 -30.68
CA LYS A 318 -3.76 -19.40 -31.34
C LYS A 318 -2.62 -18.38 -31.47
N GLY A 319 -1.48 -18.77 -30.92
CA GLY A 319 -0.16 -18.26 -31.32
C GLY A 319 0.59 -17.52 -30.20
N LYS A 320 1.60 -18.19 -29.65
CA LYS A 320 2.66 -17.61 -28.84
C LYS A 320 3.33 -16.48 -29.61
N GLN A 321 3.11 -15.23 -29.21
CA GLN A 321 4.02 -14.12 -29.48
C GLN A 321 4.05 -13.23 -28.24
N SER A 322 5.21 -13.22 -27.58
CA SER A 322 5.54 -12.23 -26.56
C SER A 322 5.45 -10.83 -27.19
N PRO A 323 4.80 -9.84 -26.57
CA PRO A 323 4.83 -8.49 -27.09
C PRO A 323 6.26 -7.95 -27.10
N PRO A 324 6.65 -7.14 -28.10
CA PRO A 324 7.98 -6.59 -28.20
C PRO A 324 8.30 -5.71 -26.98
N LEU A 325 9.52 -5.77 -26.51
CA LEU A 325 10.10 -5.17 -25.31
C LEU A 325 10.05 -3.61 -25.21
N ASN A 326 9.41 -2.93 -26.14
CA ASN A 326 9.34 -1.47 -26.24
C ASN A 326 7.99 -0.85 -25.83
N TRP A 327 7.10 -1.61 -25.22
CA TRP A 327 5.77 -1.15 -24.84
C TRP A 327 5.64 -0.95 -23.32
N PHE A 328 6.37 0.04 -22.79
CA PHE A 328 5.91 0.73 -21.59
C PHE A 328 5.47 2.13 -22.00
N PRO A 329 4.16 2.47 -21.97
CA PRO A 329 3.79 3.87 -21.92
C PRO A 329 4.50 4.47 -20.69
N GLU A 330 4.83 5.75 -20.73
CA GLU A 330 5.39 6.52 -19.62
C GLU A 330 4.40 6.49 -18.41
N SER A 331 4.32 5.36 -17.76
CA SER A 331 3.54 5.16 -16.55
C SER A 331 4.41 5.59 -15.39
N THR A 332 3.96 6.60 -14.69
CA THR A 332 4.67 7.18 -13.55
C THR A 332 4.69 6.16 -12.41
N MET A 333 5.82 5.50 -12.21
CA MET A 333 6.05 4.69 -11.03
C MET A 333 6.41 5.65 -9.89
N VAL A 334 5.54 5.76 -8.89
CA VAL A 334 5.82 6.55 -7.69
C VAL A 334 6.49 5.64 -6.67
N SER A 335 7.77 5.88 -6.40
CA SER A 335 8.51 5.19 -5.34
C SER A 335 8.80 6.16 -4.19
N LYS A 336 8.65 5.69 -2.96
CA LYS A 336 9.06 6.41 -1.75
C LYS A 336 10.40 5.84 -1.28
N GLU A 337 11.41 6.69 -1.21
CA GLU A 337 12.69 6.40 -0.56
C GLU A 337 12.67 6.94 0.87
N ARG A 338 13.10 6.12 1.85
CA ARG A 338 13.37 6.59 3.22
C ARG A 338 14.84 6.99 3.30
N GLU A 339 15.12 8.27 3.40
CA GLU A 339 16.42 8.76 3.82
C GLU A 339 16.64 8.42 5.30
N ARG A 340 17.74 7.76 5.61
CA ARG A 340 18.26 7.70 6.97
C ARG A 340 18.98 9.02 7.25
N GLU A 341 18.29 10.02 7.74
CA GLU A 341 18.95 11.08 8.47
C GLU A 341 19.66 10.49 9.69
N GLN A 342 20.95 10.76 9.80
CA GLN A 342 21.74 10.51 11.01
C GLN A 342 21.25 11.48 12.11
N ARG A 343 20.17 11.13 12.81
CA ARG A 343 19.79 11.72 14.09
C ARG A 343 19.64 10.63 15.13
N PRO A 344 20.07 10.85 16.40
CA PRO A 344 19.94 9.84 17.43
C PRO A 344 18.46 9.64 17.80
N ALA A 345 18.01 8.40 17.67
CA ALA A 345 16.94 7.71 18.38
C ALA A 345 15.63 8.47 18.65
N GLN A 346 14.78 8.61 17.63
CA GLN A 346 13.33 8.39 17.77
C GLN A 346 12.86 7.67 16.51
N THR A 347 13.03 6.37 16.50
CA THR A 347 12.74 5.48 15.39
C THR A 347 11.26 5.16 15.37
N GLY A 348 10.62 5.34 14.20
CA GLY A 348 9.24 4.96 13.99
C GLY A 348 8.99 3.48 14.29
N TYR A 349 7.87 3.17 14.90
CA TYR A 349 7.45 1.87 15.45
C TYR A 349 7.52 0.68 14.47
N LEU A 350 7.55 0.89 13.17
CA LEU A 350 7.80 -0.17 12.17
C LEU A 350 9.22 -0.73 12.28
N ASP A 351 10.22 0.13 12.52
CA ASP A 351 11.60 -0.27 12.76
C ASP A 351 11.75 -1.02 14.09
N ASP A 352 10.99 -0.64 15.14
CA ASP A 352 11.05 -1.31 16.43
C ASP A 352 10.38 -2.68 16.42
N ALA A 353 9.27 -2.86 15.68
CA ALA A 353 8.66 -4.18 15.47
C ALA A 353 9.61 -5.11 14.69
N LEU A 354 10.27 -4.60 13.65
CA LEU A 354 11.26 -5.34 12.88
C LEU A 354 12.54 -5.61 13.70
N ARG A 355 13.00 -4.66 14.49
CA ARG A 355 14.17 -4.83 15.40
C ARG A 355 13.89 -5.80 16.54
N SER A 356 12.69 -5.78 17.14
CA SER A 356 12.31 -6.71 18.19
C SER A 356 12.22 -8.15 17.66
N TYR A 357 11.76 -8.32 16.42
CA TYR A 357 11.72 -9.61 15.74
C TYR A 357 13.13 -10.12 15.42
N CYS A 358 14.00 -9.28 14.85
CA CYS A 358 15.40 -9.66 14.55
C CYS A 358 16.22 -9.99 15.80
N ARG A 359 15.93 -9.40 16.97
CA ARG A 359 16.59 -9.74 18.25
C ARG A 359 16.11 -11.07 18.83
N ARG A 360 14.84 -11.46 18.61
CA ARG A 360 14.30 -12.73 19.09
C ARG A 360 14.65 -13.93 18.23
N SER A 361 15.01 -13.71 16.95
CA SER A 361 15.41 -14.78 16.02
C SER A 361 16.90 -15.19 16.17
N ARG A 362 17.66 -14.53 17.06
CA ARG A 362 19.07 -14.83 17.38
C ARG A 362 19.26 -15.44 18.76
N LYS A 363 18.21 -15.84 19.41
CA LYS A 363 18.18 -16.71 20.58
C LYS A 363 17.36 -17.96 20.19
#